data_1dd22c30de85df8d661bd1682cfae495
#
_entry.id   1dd22c30de85df8d661bd1682cfae495
#
_cell.length_a   1.000
_cell.length_b   1.000
_cell.length_c   1.000
_cell.angle_alpha   90.00
_cell.angle_beta   90.00
_cell.angle_gamma   90.00
#
_symmetry.space_group_name_H-M   'P 1'
#
loop_
_entity.id
_entity.type
_entity.pdbx_description
1 polymer ?
#
loop_
_entity_poly.entity_id
_entity_poly.type
_entity_poly.pdbx_seq_one_letter_code
_entity_poly.pdbx_strand_id
1 'polypeptide(L)'
;MKKSAILVSLFVLSACTTVPVPVTAKFPSAPPALKSKCPALDLLDKNAKLSDLLTTVTKNYVKYHDCAVKNDAWNEWHTTQKQIFENATK
;
A
#
# COMPACT_ATOMS: atom_id res chain seq x y z
N MET A 1 -12.35 50.34 -54.22
CA MET A 1 -13.17 49.31 -53.55
C MET A 1 -12.26 48.28 -52.92
N LYS A 2 -12.08 48.42 -51.65
CA LYS A 2 -11.27 47.47 -50.89
C LYS A 2 -12.18 46.45 -50.29
N LYS A 3 -12.20 45.27 -50.80
CA LYS A 3 -12.91 44.16 -50.22
C LYS A 3 -12.06 43.62 -49.09
N SER A 4 -12.41 43.99 -47.88
CA SER A 4 -11.83 43.34 -46.69
C SER A 4 -12.32 41.91 -46.65
N ALA A 5 -11.47 41.01 -46.98
CA ALA A 5 -11.66 39.60 -46.69
C ALA A 5 -11.51 39.41 -45.19
N ILE A 6 -12.62 39.34 -44.48
CA ILE A 6 -12.63 38.91 -43.08
C ILE A 6 -12.33 37.42 -43.09
N LEU A 7 -11.06 37.11 -42.89
CA LEU A 7 -10.67 35.74 -42.57
C LEU A 7 -11.22 35.42 -41.20
N VAL A 8 -12.41 34.86 -41.18
CA VAL A 8 -12.95 34.23 -39.95
C VAL A 8 -12.10 32.98 -39.74
N SER A 9 -11.06 33.16 -38.97
CA SER A 9 -10.29 32.04 -38.46
C SER A 9 -11.21 31.28 -37.52
N LEU A 10 -11.84 30.23 -38.05
CA LEU A 10 -12.50 29.24 -37.23
C LEU A 10 -11.42 28.53 -36.40
N PHE A 11 -11.19 29.04 -35.22
CA PHE A 11 -10.54 28.25 -34.18
C PHE A 11 -11.47 27.11 -33.84
N VAL A 12 -11.29 26.02 -34.53
CA VAL A 12 -11.81 24.74 -34.07
C VAL A 12 -11.05 24.40 -32.81
N LEU A 13 -11.55 24.84 -31.66
CA LEU A 13 -11.18 24.29 -30.37
C LEU A 13 -11.62 22.84 -30.40
N SER A 14 -10.73 21.96 -30.85
CA SER A 14 -10.88 20.56 -30.58
C SER A 14 -10.74 20.40 -29.06
N ALA A 15 -11.85 20.55 -28.37
CA ALA A 15 -11.95 20.12 -26.99
C ALA A 15 -11.65 18.62 -27.00
N CYS A 16 -10.43 18.26 -26.60
CA CYS A 16 -10.15 16.89 -26.22
C CYS A 16 -11.04 16.57 -25.03
N THR A 17 -12.24 16.16 -25.29
CA THR A 17 -13.08 15.51 -24.28
C THR A 17 -12.42 14.18 -24.00
N THR A 18 -11.55 14.16 -23.02
CA THR A 18 -11.15 12.92 -22.38
C THR A 18 -12.41 12.33 -21.77
N VAL A 19 -12.98 11.34 -22.47
CA VAL A 19 -14.07 10.54 -21.91
C VAL A 19 -13.48 9.88 -20.66
N PRO A 20 -13.99 10.18 -19.44
CA PRO A 20 -13.52 9.48 -18.27
C PRO A 20 -13.88 8.01 -18.44
N VAL A 21 -12.86 7.20 -18.70
CA VAL A 21 -13.00 5.76 -18.63
C VAL A 21 -13.40 5.44 -17.18
N PRO A 22 -14.54 4.79 -16.92
CA PRO A 22 -14.89 4.41 -15.58
C PRO A 22 -13.83 3.42 -15.07
N VAL A 23 -12.85 3.93 -14.34
CA VAL A 23 -11.90 3.11 -13.65
C VAL A 23 -12.65 2.49 -12.48
N THR A 24 -12.93 1.20 -12.56
CA THR A 24 -13.43 0.45 -11.40
C THR A 24 -12.31 0.51 -10.36
N ALA A 25 -12.46 1.37 -9.36
CA ALA A 25 -11.48 1.52 -8.32
C ALA A 25 -11.38 0.20 -7.55
N LYS A 26 -10.27 -0.52 -7.73
CA LYS A 26 -9.99 -1.75 -7.02
C LYS A 26 -9.00 -1.45 -5.90
N PHE A 27 -9.32 -1.91 -4.70
CA PHE A 27 -8.40 -1.77 -3.57
C PHE A 27 -7.09 -2.49 -3.89
N PRO A 28 -5.93 -1.85 -3.69
CA PRO A 28 -4.65 -2.44 -4.06
C PRO A 28 -4.33 -3.68 -3.22
N SER A 29 -3.59 -4.61 -3.83
CA SER A 29 -3.08 -5.77 -3.11
C SER A 29 -1.89 -5.38 -2.24
N ALA A 30 -1.87 -5.87 -1.01
CA ALA A 30 -0.77 -5.60 -0.10
C ALA A 30 0.57 -6.17 -0.61
N PRO A 31 1.68 -5.50 -0.34
CA PRO A 31 3.02 -6.01 -0.65
C PRO A 31 3.25 -7.41 -0.05
N PRO A 32 3.92 -8.32 -0.78
CA PRO A 32 4.18 -9.68 -0.29
C PRO A 32 4.90 -9.73 1.06
N ALA A 33 5.81 -8.78 1.30
CA ALA A 33 6.54 -8.68 2.57
C ALA A 33 5.61 -8.50 3.78
N LEU A 34 4.50 -7.77 3.60
CA LEU A 34 3.51 -7.55 4.66
C LEU A 34 2.55 -8.74 4.86
N LYS A 35 2.44 -9.61 3.85
CA LYS A 35 1.56 -10.78 3.89
C LYS A 35 2.22 -12.00 4.52
N SER A 36 3.53 -12.00 4.65
CA SER A 36 4.26 -13.13 5.22
C SER A 36 3.86 -13.35 6.68
N LYS A 37 3.60 -14.59 7.02
CA LYS A 37 3.27 -14.95 8.40
C LYS A 37 4.47 -14.72 9.32
N CYS A 38 4.19 -14.36 10.55
CA CYS A 38 5.21 -14.34 11.58
C CYS A 38 5.66 -15.76 11.91
N PRO A 39 6.97 -15.99 12.13
CA PRO A 39 7.45 -17.30 12.54
C PRO A 39 6.88 -17.66 13.93
N ALA A 40 6.65 -18.94 14.14
CA ALA A 40 6.29 -19.45 15.46
C ALA A 40 7.41 -19.20 16.47
N LEU A 41 7.04 -18.96 17.72
CA LEU A 41 8.01 -18.87 18.80
C LEU A 41 8.59 -20.26 19.11
N ASP A 42 9.86 -20.27 19.48
CA ASP A 42 10.53 -21.49 19.90
C ASP A 42 9.98 -21.94 21.26
N LEU A 43 9.70 -23.23 21.37
CA LEU A 43 9.28 -23.84 22.60
C LEU A 43 10.49 -24.31 23.40
N LEU A 44 10.41 -24.21 24.70
CA LEU A 44 11.44 -24.72 25.61
C LEU A 44 11.24 -26.21 25.84
N ASP A 45 12.34 -26.98 25.76
CA ASP A 45 12.30 -28.38 26.08
C ASP A 45 12.05 -28.60 27.59
N LYS A 46 11.40 -29.73 27.95
CA LYS A 46 11.12 -30.08 29.33
C LYS A 46 12.37 -30.24 30.19
N ASN A 47 13.48 -30.60 29.57
CA ASN A 47 14.77 -30.82 30.23
C ASN A 47 15.75 -29.64 30.01
N ALA A 48 15.24 -28.48 29.59
CA ALA A 48 16.06 -27.32 29.29
C ALA A 48 16.73 -26.77 30.52
N LYS A 49 17.97 -26.35 30.35
CA LYS A 49 18.76 -25.64 31.36
C LYS A 49 18.41 -24.15 31.36
N LEU A 50 18.82 -23.44 32.39
CA LEU A 50 18.65 -21.99 32.50
C LEU A 50 19.26 -21.24 31.30
N SER A 51 20.41 -21.70 30.80
CA SER A 51 21.04 -21.14 29.60
C SER A 51 20.19 -21.29 28.34
N ASP A 52 19.49 -22.41 28.22
CA ASP A 52 18.58 -22.67 27.09
C ASP A 52 17.35 -21.76 27.19
N LEU A 53 16.84 -21.54 28.40
CA LEU A 53 15.76 -20.60 28.65
C LEU A 53 16.13 -19.18 28.19
N LEU A 54 17.29 -18.67 28.62
CA LEU A 54 17.77 -17.35 28.27
C LEU A 54 17.93 -17.20 26.74
N THR A 55 18.51 -18.20 26.09
CA THR A 55 18.67 -18.22 24.64
C THR A 55 17.31 -18.21 23.91
N THR A 56 16.39 -19.05 24.36
CA THR A 56 15.04 -19.14 23.76
C THR A 56 14.27 -17.84 23.95
N VAL A 57 14.29 -17.25 25.12
CA VAL A 57 13.64 -15.97 25.40
C VAL A 57 14.19 -14.87 24.52
N THR A 58 15.52 -14.78 24.39
CA THR A 58 16.16 -13.78 23.54
C THR A 58 15.76 -13.94 22.06
N LYS A 59 15.79 -15.17 21.53
CA LYS A 59 15.36 -15.46 20.16
C LYS A 59 13.89 -15.11 19.94
N ASN A 60 13.03 -15.48 20.87
CA ASN A 60 11.61 -15.21 20.79
C ASN A 60 11.31 -13.72 20.88
N TYR A 61 12.06 -12.97 21.67
CA TYR A 61 11.93 -11.53 21.72
C TYR A 61 12.22 -10.88 20.36
N VAL A 62 13.29 -11.30 19.68
CA VAL A 62 13.63 -10.82 18.34
C VAL A 62 12.50 -11.17 17.35
N LYS A 63 12.03 -12.42 17.34
CA LYS A 63 10.91 -12.84 16.48
C LYS A 63 9.65 -12.01 16.72
N TYR A 64 9.32 -11.77 17.98
CA TYR A 64 8.17 -10.96 18.34
C TYR A 64 8.34 -9.52 17.88
N HIS A 65 9.50 -8.93 18.10
CA HIS A 65 9.78 -7.54 17.70
C HIS A 65 9.68 -7.36 16.19
N ASP A 66 10.29 -8.24 15.41
CA ASP A 66 10.22 -8.20 13.95
C ASP A 66 8.77 -8.35 13.45
N CYS A 67 8.00 -9.21 14.10
CA CYS A 67 6.58 -9.37 13.80
C CYS A 67 5.76 -8.13 14.15
N ALA A 68 6.04 -7.49 15.28
CA ALA A 68 5.37 -6.25 15.70
C ALA A 68 5.63 -5.11 14.70
N VAL A 69 6.89 -4.94 14.27
CA VAL A 69 7.26 -3.95 13.23
C VAL A 69 6.52 -4.21 11.93
N LYS A 70 6.40 -5.47 11.52
CA LYS A 70 5.64 -5.85 10.32
C LYS A 70 4.15 -5.52 10.46
N ASN A 71 3.57 -5.79 11.62
CA ASN A 71 2.18 -5.46 11.90
C ASN A 71 1.92 -3.95 11.85
N ASP A 72 2.82 -3.16 12.41
CA ASP A 72 2.73 -1.70 12.35
C ASP A 72 2.83 -1.19 10.90
N ALA A 73 3.76 -1.73 10.13
CA ALA A 73 3.91 -1.42 8.71
C ALA A 73 2.65 -1.81 7.90
N TRP A 74 2.02 -2.95 8.21
CA TRP A 74 0.75 -3.34 7.63
C TRP A 74 -0.36 -2.33 7.93
N ASN A 75 -0.50 -1.92 9.19
CA ASN A 75 -1.52 -0.97 9.61
C ASN A 75 -1.34 0.39 8.95
N GLU A 76 -0.10 0.88 8.87
CA GLU A 76 0.23 2.13 8.18
C GLU A 76 -0.09 2.05 6.69
N TRP A 77 0.35 0.98 6.01
CA TRP A 77 0.05 0.75 4.61
C TRP A 77 -1.46 0.72 4.37
N HIS A 78 -2.19 -0.05 5.16
CA HIS A 78 -3.64 -0.21 5.03
C HIS A 78 -4.37 1.13 5.21
N THR A 79 -4.00 1.90 6.23
CA THR A 79 -4.59 3.22 6.50
C THR A 79 -4.34 4.18 5.34
N THR A 80 -3.11 4.21 4.83
CA THR A 80 -2.73 5.07 3.70
C THR A 80 -3.51 4.69 2.44
N GLN A 81 -3.56 3.40 2.10
CA GLN A 81 -4.29 2.95 0.92
C GLN A 81 -5.79 3.19 1.02
N LYS A 82 -6.35 3.03 2.22
CA LYS A 82 -7.76 3.33 2.47
C LYS A 82 -8.07 4.79 2.20
N GLN A 83 -7.26 5.71 2.70
CA GLN A 83 -7.44 7.14 2.46
C GLN A 83 -7.35 7.50 0.97
N ILE A 84 -6.36 6.95 0.26
CA ILE A 84 -6.20 7.15 -1.18
C ILE A 84 -7.43 6.63 -1.93
N PHE A 85 -7.88 5.42 -1.60
CA PHE A 85 -9.03 4.79 -2.23
C PHE A 85 -10.32 5.59 -1.99
N GLU A 86 -10.58 5.99 -0.76
CA GLU A 86 -11.75 6.79 -0.41
C GLU A 86 -11.75 8.16 -1.10
N ASN A 87 -10.59 8.80 -1.24
CA ASN A 87 -10.46 10.07 -1.95
C ASN A 87 -10.63 9.92 -3.46
N ALA A 88 -10.19 8.81 -4.03
CA ALA A 88 -10.33 8.53 -5.46
C ALA A 88 -11.77 8.15 -5.88
N THR A 89 -12.59 7.69 -4.94
CA THR A 89 -13.96 7.23 -5.19
C THR A 89 -15.04 8.26 -4.86
N LYS A 90 -14.65 9.44 -4.42
CA LYS A 90 -15.58 10.57 -4.15
C LYS A 90 -16.03 11.30 -5.39
#